data_a7d495c0aeec0e0cf77f5daab0d85fbd
#
_entry.id   a7d495c0aeec0e0cf77f5daab0d85fbd
#
_cell.length_a   1.000
_cell.length_b   1.000
_cell.length_c   1.000
_cell.angle_alpha   90.00
_cell.angle_beta   90.00
_cell.angle_gamma   90.00
#
_symmetry.space_group_name_H-M   'P 1'
#
loop_
_entity.id
_entity.type
_entity.pdbx_description
1 polymer ?
#
loop_
_entity_poly.entity_id
_entity_poly.type
_entity_poly.pdbx_seq_one_letter_code
_entity_poly.pdbx_strand_id
1 'polypeptide(L)'
;MQRSLVGSEMCIRDRLKPIMEVTYGCLVYQEQVMQVVRELGGYTYGRSDLVRRAMGKKKMDVMEEERRYFVYGKEDENGNIEIAGCIRNGVPEDIANQIFDDMIDFAKYAFNKSHAAAYGVLSYQTAYLKAYYPVEFMAALITSVMGNTDKVVEYIRECNALGIEVLKPDINKSFSKFSVEGNNIRFGLAAVKNVGVNIIAVSYTHLTLPTIA
;
A
#
# COMPACT_ATOMS: atom_id res chain seq x y z
N MET A 1 -2.61 -13.91 -23.13
CA MET A 1 -2.07 -14.59 -24.32
C MET A 1 -0.88 -15.44 -23.88
N GLN A 2 -1.07 -16.76 -23.80
CA GLN A 2 0.07 -17.68 -23.64
C GLN A 2 0.73 -17.81 -25.02
N ARG A 3 1.85 -17.13 -25.24
CA ARG A 3 2.74 -17.49 -26.31
C ARG A 3 3.59 -18.68 -25.83
N SER A 4 3.50 -19.75 -26.57
CA SER A 4 4.27 -21.00 -26.36
C SER A 4 5.76 -20.71 -26.54
N LEU A 5 6.52 -20.89 -25.49
CA LEU A 5 7.96 -20.75 -25.44
C LEU A 5 8.58 -22.17 -25.49
N VAL A 6 9.30 -22.56 -26.54
CA VAL A 6 9.86 -23.90 -26.73
C VAL A 6 11.37 -23.82 -26.95
N GLY A 7 12.14 -24.63 -26.20
CA GLY A 7 13.59 -24.82 -26.37
C GLY A 7 14.44 -24.10 -25.32
N SER A 8 15.31 -23.18 -25.71
CA SER A 8 16.06 -22.27 -24.80
C SER A 8 15.15 -21.47 -23.86
N GLU A 9 13.91 -21.32 -24.24
CA GLU A 9 12.78 -20.77 -23.53
C GLU A 9 12.40 -21.59 -22.28
N MET A 10 12.61 -22.93 -22.27
CA MET A 10 12.30 -23.76 -21.10
C MET A 10 13.20 -23.41 -19.92
N CYS A 11 14.49 -23.16 -20.15
CA CYS A 11 15.43 -22.74 -19.11
C CYS A 11 15.10 -21.34 -18.57
N ILE A 12 14.70 -20.42 -19.44
CA ILE A 12 14.27 -19.06 -19.05
C ILE A 12 12.99 -19.15 -18.23
N ARG A 13 12.03 -19.96 -18.64
CA ARG A 13 10.79 -20.21 -17.93
C ARG A 13 11.03 -20.75 -16.53
N ASP A 14 11.93 -21.69 -16.37
CA ASP A 14 12.26 -22.30 -15.07
C ASP A 14 12.90 -21.27 -14.14
N ARG A 15 13.73 -20.35 -14.65
CA ARG A 15 14.34 -19.25 -13.89
C ARG A 15 13.32 -18.19 -13.50
N LEU A 16 12.36 -17.87 -14.34
CA LEU A 16 11.32 -16.87 -14.08
C LEU A 16 10.14 -17.44 -13.27
N LYS A 17 9.92 -18.76 -13.28
CA LYS A 17 8.80 -19.39 -12.58
C LYS A 17 8.71 -18.99 -11.10
N PRO A 18 9.78 -19.07 -10.29
CA PRO A 18 9.71 -18.70 -8.87
C PRO A 18 9.34 -17.22 -8.65
N ILE A 19 9.64 -16.36 -9.63
CA ILE A 19 9.36 -14.92 -9.58
C ILE A 19 7.91 -14.65 -9.95
N MET A 20 7.38 -15.33 -10.95
CA MET A 20 6.10 -15.05 -11.60
C MET A 20 4.95 -15.94 -11.13
N GLU A 21 5.23 -17.08 -10.48
CA GLU A 21 4.20 -18.05 -10.08
C GLU A 21 3.12 -17.43 -9.19
N VAL A 22 3.52 -16.59 -8.24
CA VAL A 22 2.62 -15.90 -7.31
C VAL A 22 1.67 -14.90 -8.00
N THR A 23 1.96 -14.54 -9.23
CA THR A 23 1.16 -13.61 -10.06
C THR A 23 0.74 -14.24 -11.37
N TYR A 24 0.69 -15.57 -11.42
CA TYR A 24 0.20 -16.35 -12.56
C TYR A 24 0.88 -16.00 -13.89
N GLY A 25 2.19 -15.72 -13.86
CA GLY A 25 3.00 -15.42 -15.04
C GLY A 25 2.97 -13.96 -15.50
N CYS A 26 2.38 -13.06 -14.71
CA CYS A 26 2.32 -11.63 -15.03
C CYS A 26 3.27 -10.82 -14.14
N LEU A 27 3.83 -9.74 -14.68
CA LEU A 27 4.47 -8.70 -13.88
C LEU A 27 3.40 -7.85 -13.20
N VAL A 28 3.43 -7.77 -11.88
CA VAL A 28 2.50 -6.98 -11.05
C VAL A 28 3.26 -6.06 -10.10
N TYR A 29 4.40 -6.52 -9.58
CA TYR A 29 5.15 -5.81 -8.56
C TYR A 29 6.51 -5.31 -9.06
N GLN A 30 6.91 -4.14 -8.59
CA GLN A 30 8.24 -3.57 -8.86
C GLN A 30 9.36 -4.52 -8.43
N GLU A 31 9.16 -5.24 -7.34
CA GLU A 31 10.12 -6.22 -6.81
C GLU A 31 10.33 -7.40 -7.76
N GLN A 32 9.34 -7.77 -8.57
CA GLN A 32 9.51 -8.81 -9.59
C GLN A 32 10.48 -8.35 -10.69
N VAL A 33 10.41 -7.08 -11.11
CA VAL A 33 11.38 -6.52 -12.05
C VAL A 33 12.80 -6.58 -11.49
N MET A 34 12.99 -6.21 -10.22
CA MET A 34 14.30 -6.33 -9.57
C MET A 34 14.82 -7.78 -9.55
N GLN A 35 13.94 -8.74 -9.34
CA GLN A 35 14.28 -10.16 -9.37
C GLN A 35 14.62 -10.63 -10.80
N VAL A 36 13.85 -10.22 -11.81
CA VAL A 36 14.10 -10.56 -13.22
C VAL A 36 15.48 -10.06 -13.69
N VAL A 37 15.81 -8.79 -13.45
CA VAL A 37 17.11 -8.24 -13.88
C VAL A 37 18.27 -8.89 -13.14
N ARG A 38 18.08 -9.32 -11.90
CA ARG A 38 19.10 -10.07 -11.13
C ARG A 38 19.27 -11.48 -11.66
N GLU A 39 18.17 -12.17 -11.86
CA GLU A 39 18.18 -13.58 -12.26
C GLU A 39 18.67 -13.79 -13.70
N LEU A 40 18.23 -12.95 -14.62
CA LEU A 40 18.60 -13.09 -16.03
C LEU A 40 19.83 -12.26 -16.39
N GLY A 41 19.93 -11.02 -15.91
CA GLY A 41 21.00 -10.08 -16.26
C GLY A 41 22.23 -10.16 -15.35
N GLY A 42 22.12 -10.82 -14.18
CA GLY A 42 23.22 -10.89 -13.22
C GLY A 42 23.46 -9.60 -12.43
N TYR A 43 22.41 -8.80 -12.20
CA TYR A 43 22.48 -7.57 -11.45
C TYR A 43 22.69 -7.82 -9.95
N THR A 44 23.44 -6.94 -9.30
CA THR A 44 23.46 -6.88 -7.84
C THR A 44 22.13 -6.33 -7.30
N TYR A 45 21.86 -6.53 -6.01
CA TYR A 45 20.66 -5.99 -5.38
C TYR A 45 20.59 -4.47 -5.48
N GLY A 46 21.72 -3.78 -5.18
CA GLY A 46 21.78 -2.32 -5.28
C GLY A 46 21.55 -1.79 -6.69
N ARG A 47 22.10 -2.47 -7.71
CA ARG A 47 21.90 -2.09 -9.11
C ARG A 47 20.46 -2.32 -9.57
N SER A 48 19.83 -3.42 -9.16
CA SER A 48 18.42 -3.68 -9.49
C SER A 48 17.47 -2.64 -8.89
N ASP A 49 17.81 -2.04 -7.74
CA ASP A 49 17.05 -0.93 -7.17
C ASP A 49 17.16 0.37 -8.00
N LEU A 50 18.30 0.61 -8.66
CA LEU A 50 18.42 1.74 -9.62
C LEU A 50 17.44 1.57 -10.79
N VAL A 51 17.35 0.37 -11.36
CA VAL A 51 16.36 0.05 -12.42
C VAL A 51 14.94 0.34 -11.93
N ARG A 52 14.58 -0.18 -10.75
CA ARG A 52 13.26 0.07 -10.15
C ARG A 52 12.96 1.57 -9.97
N ARG A 53 13.95 2.35 -9.50
CA ARG A 53 13.80 3.80 -9.32
C ARG A 53 13.68 4.55 -10.64
N ALA A 54 14.42 4.14 -11.66
CA ALA A 54 14.33 4.70 -13.00
C ALA A 54 12.94 4.49 -13.60
N MET A 55 12.41 3.26 -13.46
CA MET A 55 11.05 2.92 -13.85
C MET A 55 10.01 3.79 -13.13
N GLY A 56 10.07 3.88 -11.80
CA GLY A 56 9.12 4.67 -11.00
C GLY A 56 9.16 6.18 -11.33
N LYS A 57 10.32 6.70 -11.74
CA LYS A 57 10.50 8.11 -12.14
C LYS A 57 10.32 8.36 -13.64
N LYS A 58 10.01 7.31 -14.43
CA LYS A 58 9.83 7.35 -15.89
C LYS A 58 11.03 7.99 -16.64
N LYS A 59 12.26 7.71 -16.18
CA LYS A 59 13.49 8.19 -16.80
C LYS A 59 13.86 7.28 -17.97
N MET A 60 13.37 7.60 -19.15
CA MET A 60 13.55 6.77 -20.34
C MET A 60 15.01 6.69 -20.82
N ASP A 61 15.77 7.76 -20.66
CA ASP A 61 17.21 7.81 -20.93
C ASP A 61 17.99 6.77 -20.12
N VAL A 62 17.72 6.71 -18.81
CA VAL A 62 18.33 5.71 -17.93
C VAL A 62 17.84 4.30 -18.28
N MET A 63 16.58 4.14 -18.65
CA MET A 63 16.02 2.83 -19.00
C MET A 63 16.64 2.26 -20.29
N GLU A 64 16.94 3.08 -21.30
CA GLU A 64 17.63 2.63 -22.51
C GLU A 64 19.09 2.24 -22.23
N GLU A 65 19.76 2.96 -21.34
CA GLU A 65 21.12 2.57 -20.90
C GLU A 65 21.06 1.24 -20.13
N GLU A 66 20.13 1.06 -19.21
CA GLU A 66 19.96 -0.20 -18.48
C GLU A 66 19.53 -1.35 -19.38
N ARG A 67 18.77 -1.11 -20.48
CA ARG A 67 18.51 -2.11 -21.52
C ARG A 67 19.80 -2.69 -22.08
N ARG A 68 20.75 -1.82 -22.45
CA ARG A 68 22.04 -2.26 -22.99
C ARG A 68 22.81 -3.12 -22.00
N TYR A 69 22.84 -2.71 -20.73
CA TYR A 69 23.48 -3.50 -19.67
C TYR A 69 22.78 -4.81 -19.40
N PHE A 70 21.46 -4.81 -19.42
CA PHE A 70 20.67 -6.03 -19.23
C PHE A 70 20.90 -7.05 -20.32
N VAL A 71 20.95 -6.63 -21.59
CA VAL A 71 21.13 -7.51 -22.74
C VAL A 71 22.60 -7.94 -22.88
N TYR A 72 23.53 -7.00 -22.94
CA TYR A 72 24.92 -7.23 -23.33
C TYR A 72 25.90 -7.30 -22.16
N GLY A 73 25.49 -6.84 -20.99
CA GLY A 73 26.35 -6.72 -19.81
C GLY A 73 27.09 -5.38 -19.74
N LYS A 74 27.82 -5.23 -18.64
CA LYS A 74 28.66 -4.06 -18.37
C LYS A 74 29.97 -4.50 -17.72
N GLU A 75 31.09 -3.93 -18.19
CA GLU A 75 32.40 -4.06 -17.60
C GLU A 75 32.82 -2.75 -16.92
N ASP A 76 33.61 -2.87 -15.87
CA ASP A 76 34.23 -1.72 -15.21
C ASP A 76 35.46 -1.23 -16.00
N GLU A 77 36.08 -0.13 -15.55
CA GLU A 77 37.27 0.47 -16.18
C GLU A 77 38.49 -0.47 -16.19
N ASN A 78 38.47 -1.53 -15.39
CA ASN A 78 39.53 -2.51 -15.30
C ASN A 78 39.23 -3.80 -16.11
N GLY A 79 38.09 -3.83 -16.84
CA GLY A 79 37.66 -5.00 -17.60
C GLY A 79 36.99 -6.10 -16.77
N ASN A 80 36.66 -5.84 -15.49
CA ASN A 80 35.93 -6.81 -14.69
C ASN A 80 34.42 -6.69 -14.98
N ILE A 81 33.75 -7.83 -14.94
CA ILE A 81 32.31 -7.90 -15.19
C ILE A 81 31.55 -7.27 -14.02
N GLU A 82 30.94 -6.09 -14.21
CA GLU A 82 30.01 -5.47 -13.26
C GLU A 82 28.61 -6.08 -13.40
N ILE A 83 28.17 -6.30 -14.65
CA ILE A 83 26.88 -6.93 -14.99
C ILE A 83 27.14 -7.98 -16.06
N ALA A 84 26.73 -9.22 -15.82
CA ALA A 84 26.98 -10.31 -16.77
C ALA A 84 26.23 -10.09 -18.10
N GLY A 85 24.99 -9.61 -18.03
CA GLY A 85 24.08 -9.50 -19.15
C GLY A 85 23.39 -10.83 -19.50
N CYS A 86 22.23 -10.71 -20.12
CA CYS A 86 21.40 -11.85 -20.50
C CYS A 86 22.10 -12.80 -21.46
N ILE A 87 22.82 -12.29 -22.45
CA ILE A 87 23.50 -13.11 -23.47
C ILE A 87 24.57 -14.02 -22.83
N ARG A 88 25.39 -13.51 -21.91
CA ARG A 88 26.38 -14.33 -21.18
C ARG A 88 25.69 -15.37 -20.28
N ASN A 89 24.49 -15.08 -19.82
CA ASN A 89 23.68 -15.99 -19.00
C ASN A 89 22.83 -16.96 -19.82
N GLY A 90 23.05 -17.03 -21.15
CA GLY A 90 22.40 -17.99 -22.05
C GLY A 90 20.97 -17.60 -22.47
N VAL A 91 20.60 -16.33 -22.31
CA VAL A 91 19.33 -15.80 -22.80
C VAL A 91 19.55 -15.19 -24.19
N PRO A 92 18.80 -15.60 -25.24
CA PRO A 92 18.90 -15.01 -26.57
C PRO A 92 18.61 -13.50 -26.56
N GLU A 93 19.26 -12.77 -27.47
CA GLU A 93 19.19 -11.31 -27.55
C GLU A 93 17.76 -10.80 -27.80
N ASP A 94 17.05 -11.44 -28.71
CA ASP A 94 15.66 -11.12 -29.05
C ASP A 94 14.72 -11.30 -27.85
N ILE A 95 14.87 -12.38 -27.12
CA ILE A 95 14.10 -12.67 -25.90
C ILE A 95 14.47 -11.69 -24.79
N ALA A 96 15.75 -11.37 -24.58
CA ALA A 96 16.18 -10.41 -23.59
C ALA A 96 15.59 -9.02 -23.85
N ASN A 97 15.61 -8.57 -25.12
CA ASN A 97 14.97 -7.30 -25.51
C ASN A 97 13.45 -7.32 -25.31
N GLN A 98 12.77 -8.42 -25.65
CA GLN A 98 11.34 -8.54 -25.42
C GLN A 98 10.98 -8.49 -23.94
N ILE A 99 11.73 -9.20 -23.08
CA ILE A 99 11.53 -9.13 -21.62
C ILE A 99 11.72 -7.69 -21.11
N PHE A 100 12.72 -6.98 -21.64
CA PHE A 100 12.94 -5.59 -21.22
C PHE A 100 11.84 -4.65 -21.69
N ASP A 101 11.28 -4.84 -22.88
CA ASP A 101 10.12 -4.11 -23.38
C ASP A 101 8.89 -4.33 -22.49
N ASP A 102 8.62 -5.60 -22.14
CA ASP A 102 7.53 -5.94 -21.21
C ASP A 102 7.74 -5.27 -19.84
N MET A 103 8.98 -5.17 -19.34
CA MET A 103 9.30 -4.45 -18.12
C MET A 103 9.07 -2.94 -18.24
N ILE A 104 9.43 -2.30 -19.37
CA ILE A 104 9.19 -0.88 -19.61
C ILE A 104 7.69 -0.58 -19.67
N ASP A 105 6.91 -1.40 -20.38
CA ASP A 105 5.45 -1.22 -20.45
C ASP A 105 4.80 -1.40 -19.09
N PHE A 106 5.24 -2.39 -18.34
CA PHE A 106 4.81 -2.61 -16.97
C PHE A 106 5.16 -1.44 -16.04
N ALA A 107 6.30 -0.76 -16.25
CA ALA A 107 6.75 0.36 -15.41
C ALA A 107 5.73 1.49 -15.28
N LYS A 108 4.82 1.62 -16.25
CA LYS A 108 3.74 2.62 -16.23
C LYS A 108 2.72 2.36 -15.13
N TYR A 109 2.58 1.09 -14.70
CA TYR A 109 1.55 0.60 -13.77
C TYR A 109 2.10 -0.18 -12.58
N ALA A 110 3.43 -0.26 -12.47
CA ALA A 110 4.13 -1.04 -11.45
C ALA A 110 3.72 -0.67 -10.01
N PHE A 111 3.33 -1.65 -9.23
CA PHE A 111 2.90 -1.48 -7.86
C PHE A 111 3.94 -1.99 -6.86
N ASN A 112 4.10 -1.31 -5.73
CA ASN A 112 5.02 -1.74 -4.67
C ASN A 112 4.36 -2.83 -3.82
N LYS A 113 4.97 -4.02 -3.76
CA LYS A 113 4.45 -5.16 -3.01
C LYS A 113 4.42 -4.91 -1.50
N SER A 114 5.44 -4.24 -0.98
CA SER A 114 5.52 -3.90 0.45
C SER A 114 4.37 -2.99 0.87
N HIS A 115 3.99 -2.04 0.01
CA HIS A 115 2.82 -1.18 0.23
C HIS A 115 1.52 -2.01 0.28
N ALA A 116 1.31 -2.92 -0.68
CA ALA A 116 0.15 -3.80 -0.71
C ALA A 116 0.07 -4.67 0.55
N ALA A 117 1.19 -5.26 0.97
CA ALA A 117 1.26 -6.09 2.17
C ALA A 117 0.93 -5.31 3.45
N ALA A 118 1.48 -4.08 3.59
CA ALA A 118 1.19 -3.22 4.74
C ALA A 118 -0.29 -2.85 4.81
N TYR A 119 -0.89 -2.46 3.70
CA TYR A 119 -2.33 -2.16 3.65
C TYR A 119 -3.20 -3.41 3.82
N GLY A 120 -2.74 -4.57 3.38
CA GLY A 120 -3.41 -5.85 3.64
C GLY A 120 -3.52 -6.16 5.14
N VAL A 121 -2.42 -5.94 5.89
CA VAL A 121 -2.42 -6.09 7.35
C VAL A 121 -3.37 -5.07 8.01
N LEU A 122 -3.30 -3.80 7.59
CA LEU A 122 -4.18 -2.76 8.13
C LEU A 122 -5.66 -3.06 7.83
N SER A 123 -5.98 -3.52 6.62
CA SER A 123 -7.33 -3.91 6.24
C SER A 123 -7.85 -5.07 7.08
N TYR A 124 -7.00 -6.07 7.34
CA TYR A 124 -7.34 -7.17 8.23
C TYR A 124 -7.59 -6.68 9.67
N GLN A 125 -6.71 -5.84 10.21
CA GLN A 125 -6.86 -5.28 11.55
C GLN A 125 -8.16 -4.47 11.69
N THR A 126 -8.49 -3.62 10.73
CA THR A 126 -9.73 -2.84 10.74
C THR A 126 -10.96 -3.72 10.65
N ALA A 127 -10.93 -4.75 9.79
CA ALA A 127 -12.02 -5.72 9.69
C ALA A 127 -12.20 -6.52 11.00
N TYR A 128 -11.09 -6.95 11.61
CA TYR A 128 -11.10 -7.64 12.89
C TYR A 128 -11.71 -6.78 14.01
N LEU A 129 -11.24 -5.53 14.14
CA LEU A 129 -11.76 -4.60 15.14
C LEU A 129 -13.26 -4.33 14.92
N LYS A 130 -13.69 -4.14 13.68
CA LYS A 130 -15.11 -3.94 13.35
C LYS A 130 -15.96 -5.15 13.69
N ALA A 131 -15.44 -6.37 13.50
CA ALA A 131 -16.18 -7.60 13.77
C ALA A 131 -16.29 -7.94 15.26
N TYR A 132 -15.22 -7.73 16.03
CA TYR A 132 -15.15 -8.14 17.43
C TYR A 132 -15.35 -7.02 18.44
N TYR A 133 -15.12 -5.76 18.03
CA TYR A 133 -15.25 -4.55 18.86
C TYR A 133 -15.99 -3.45 18.09
N PRO A 134 -17.23 -3.73 17.60
CA PRO A 134 -17.93 -2.82 16.70
C PRO A 134 -18.22 -1.45 17.32
N VAL A 135 -18.53 -1.38 18.60
CA VAL A 135 -18.88 -0.13 19.28
C VAL A 135 -17.65 0.78 19.38
N GLU A 136 -16.53 0.25 19.85
CA GLU A 136 -15.26 0.95 19.98
C GLU A 136 -14.72 1.37 18.62
N PHE A 137 -14.78 0.46 17.63
CA PHE A 137 -14.35 0.72 16.27
C PHE A 137 -15.15 1.87 15.64
N MET A 138 -16.48 1.83 15.74
CA MET A 138 -17.35 2.87 15.17
C MET A 138 -17.20 4.20 15.90
N ALA A 139 -17.02 4.21 17.21
CA ALA A 139 -16.75 5.44 17.98
C ALA A 139 -15.44 6.10 17.53
N ALA A 140 -14.37 5.31 17.33
CA ALA A 140 -13.10 5.79 16.83
C ALA A 140 -13.20 6.27 15.36
N LEU A 141 -13.90 5.53 14.51
CA LEU A 141 -14.11 5.86 13.11
C LEU A 141 -14.87 7.19 12.95
N ILE A 142 -15.98 7.36 13.64
CA ILE A 142 -16.77 8.60 13.60
C ILE A 142 -15.92 9.76 14.14
N THR A 143 -15.16 9.54 15.20
CA THR A 143 -14.25 10.53 15.77
C THR A 143 -13.21 11.00 14.75
N SER A 144 -12.68 10.09 13.93
CA SER A 144 -11.66 10.44 12.92
C SER A 144 -12.17 11.36 11.81
N VAL A 145 -13.48 11.38 11.59
CA VAL A 145 -14.14 12.16 10.53
C VAL A 145 -15.03 13.29 11.07
N MET A 146 -14.91 13.69 12.33
CA MET A 146 -15.78 14.73 12.95
C MET A 146 -15.82 16.05 12.18
N GLY A 147 -14.76 16.39 11.44
CA GLY A 147 -14.73 17.58 10.57
C GLY A 147 -15.55 17.47 9.28
N ASN A 148 -16.09 16.29 8.98
CA ASN A 148 -16.89 16.04 7.77
C ASN A 148 -18.27 15.52 8.17
N THR A 149 -19.24 16.44 8.20
CA THR A 149 -20.63 16.15 8.64
C THR A 149 -21.29 15.04 7.84
N ASP A 150 -21.06 14.97 6.52
CA ASP A 150 -21.68 13.96 5.66
C ASP A 150 -21.17 12.56 6.03
N LYS A 151 -19.88 12.42 6.32
CA LYS A 151 -19.28 11.18 6.77
C LYS A 151 -19.75 10.79 8.18
N VAL A 152 -19.91 11.74 9.08
CA VAL A 152 -20.47 11.49 10.41
C VAL A 152 -21.89 10.93 10.28
N VAL A 153 -22.74 11.52 9.43
CA VAL A 153 -24.12 11.04 9.21
C VAL A 153 -24.12 9.65 8.57
N GLU A 154 -23.24 9.39 7.60
CA GLU A 154 -23.09 8.08 6.97
C GLU A 154 -22.77 6.99 8.00
N TYR A 155 -21.78 7.23 8.85
CA TYR A 155 -21.36 6.24 9.86
C TYR A 155 -22.33 6.10 11.03
N ILE A 156 -23.10 7.13 11.37
CA ILE A 156 -24.22 7.02 12.32
C ILE A 156 -25.30 6.09 11.77
N ARG A 157 -25.59 6.17 10.47
CA ARG A 157 -26.54 5.24 9.83
C ARG A 157 -25.99 3.79 9.86
N GLU A 158 -24.70 3.63 9.66
CA GLU A 158 -24.06 2.31 9.77
C GLU A 158 -24.13 1.76 11.21
N CYS A 159 -23.91 2.59 12.24
CA CYS A 159 -24.11 2.19 13.63
C CYS A 159 -25.52 1.67 13.86
N ASN A 160 -26.53 2.38 13.39
CA ASN A 160 -27.92 1.95 13.53
C ASN A 160 -28.18 0.61 12.83
N ALA A 161 -27.59 0.39 11.65
CA ALA A 161 -27.70 -0.89 10.94
C ALA A 161 -27.01 -2.06 11.69
N LEU A 162 -25.97 -1.75 12.49
CA LEU A 162 -25.27 -2.70 13.37
C LEU A 162 -25.97 -2.89 14.72
N GLY A 163 -27.09 -2.20 14.99
CA GLY A 163 -27.79 -2.23 16.26
C GLY A 163 -27.11 -1.40 17.37
N ILE A 164 -26.21 -0.50 17.00
CA ILE A 164 -25.50 0.38 17.93
C ILE A 164 -26.21 1.75 17.92
N GLU A 165 -26.78 2.14 19.05
CA GLU A 165 -27.44 3.44 19.19
C GLU A 165 -26.38 4.54 19.38
N VAL A 166 -26.52 5.65 18.64
CA VAL A 166 -25.75 6.87 18.89
C VAL A 166 -26.56 7.82 19.76
N LEU A 167 -26.22 7.86 21.04
CA LEU A 167 -26.89 8.63 22.07
C LEU A 167 -26.70 10.13 21.85
N LYS A 168 -27.73 10.93 22.13
CA LYS A 168 -27.71 12.40 21.98
C LYS A 168 -26.59 13.03 22.82
N PRO A 169 -26.04 14.18 22.38
CA PRO A 169 -25.09 14.94 23.19
C PRO A 169 -25.70 15.31 24.55
N ASP A 170 -24.92 15.14 25.61
CA ASP A 170 -25.30 15.45 26.98
C ASP A 170 -24.12 16.18 27.65
N ILE A 171 -24.33 17.37 28.17
CA ILE A 171 -23.28 18.21 28.74
C ILE A 171 -22.59 17.57 29.95
N ASN A 172 -23.27 16.68 30.65
CA ASN A 172 -22.77 16.03 31.85
C ASN A 172 -22.09 14.67 31.54
N LYS A 173 -22.33 14.10 30.36
CA LYS A 173 -21.86 12.76 29.99
C LYS A 173 -20.96 12.72 28.76
N SER A 174 -21.18 13.65 27.82
CA SER A 174 -20.44 13.67 26.57
C SER A 174 -19.04 14.20 26.74
N PHE A 175 -18.07 13.50 26.16
CA PHE A 175 -16.73 14.00 25.98
C PHE A 175 -16.61 14.87 24.72
N SER A 176 -15.46 15.47 24.49
CA SER A 176 -15.19 16.21 23.27
C SER A 176 -15.33 15.31 22.02
N LYS A 177 -14.85 14.08 22.09
CA LYS A 177 -14.93 13.07 21.04
C LYS A 177 -16.09 12.10 21.29
N PHE A 178 -16.47 11.32 20.26
CA PHE A 178 -17.38 10.21 20.45
C PHE A 178 -16.77 9.19 21.40
N SER A 179 -17.56 8.64 22.30
CA SER A 179 -17.12 7.72 23.34
C SER A 179 -18.08 6.55 23.51
N VAL A 180 -17.58 5.43 23.97
CA VAL A 180 -18.38 4.24 24.28
C VAL A 180 -19.12 4.45 25.59
N GLU A 181 -20.43 4.16 25.60
CA GLU A 181 -21.28 4.13 26.81
C GLU A 181 -22.10 2.83 26.81
N GLY A 182 -21.59 1.81 27.49
CA GLY A 182 -22.14 0.46 27.44
C GLY A 182 -22.01 -0.13 26.02
N ASN A 183 -23.14 -0.54 25.43
CA ASN A 183 -23.20 -1.04 24.05
C ASN A 183 -23.53 0.06 23.03
N ASN A 184 -23.50 1.31 23.44
CA ASN A 184 -23.89 2.47 22.62
C ASN A 184 -22.72 3.43 22.46
N ILE A 185 -22.89 4.42 21.59
CA ILE A 185 -21.90 5.49 21.36
C ILE A 185 -22.50 6.80 21.83
N ARG A 186 -21.84 7.50 22.75
CA ARG A 186 -22.20 8.86 23.14
C ARG A 186 -21.68 9.87 22.13
N PHE A 187 -22.55 10.78 21.68
CA PHE A 187 -22.20 11.83 20.72
C PHE A 187 -21.15 12.81 21.32
N GLY A 188 -20.08 13.07 20.57
CA GLY A 188 -19.02 13.98 20.98
C GLY A 188 -19.42 15.47 20.86
N LEU A 189 -19.16 16.26 21.89
CA LEU A 189 -19.53 17.70 21.89
C LEU A 189 -18.85 18.49 20.77
N ALA A 190 -17.64 18.12 20.37
CA ALA A 190 -16.90 18.79 19.29
C ALA A 190 -17.50 18.52 17.90
N ALA A 191 -18.37 17.52 17.75
CA ALA A 191 -19.11 17.28 16.51
C ALA A 191 -20.42 18.07 16.41
N VAL A 192 -20.81 18.79 17.47
CA VAL A 192 -21.97 19.67 17.46
C VAL A 192 -21.63 20.92 16.67
N LYS A 193 -22.45 21.24 15.67
CA LYS A 193 -22.23 22.41 14.79
C LYS A 193 -22.17 23.70 15.62
N ASN A 194 -21.18 24.55 15.35
CA ASN A 194 -20.91 25.82 16.00
C ASN A 194 -20.45 25.75 17.48
N VAL A 195 -20.04 24.57 17.96
CA VAL A 195 -19.42 24.43 19.27
C VAL A 195 -17.89 24.31 19.08
N GLY A 196 -17.16 25.31 19.57
CA GLY A 196 -15.70 25.33 19.48
C GLY A 196 -15.03 24.37 20.48
N VAL A 197 -13.98 23.69 20.06
CA VAL A 197 -13.24 22.73 20.91
C VAL A 197 -12.71 23.40 22.19
N ASN A 198 -12.28 24.67 22.09
CA ASN A 198 -11.78 25.42 23.25
C ASN A 198 -12.89 25.69 24.28
N ILE A 199 -14.12 25.92 23.83
CA ILE A 199 -15.29 26.13 24.71
C ILE A 199 -15.61 24.84 25.46
N ILE A 200 -15.50 23.70 24.81
CA ILE A 200 -15.71 22.37 25.41
C ILE A 200 -14.67 22.12 26.53
N ALA A 201 -13.41 22.44 26.27
CA ALA A 201 -12.34 22.29 27.26
C ALA A 201 -12.59 23.13 28.52
N VAL A 202 -13.08 24.37 28.37
CA VAL A 202 -13.43 25.23 29.49
C VAL A 202 -14.67 24.71 30.22
N SER A 203 -15.70 24.26 29.51
CA SER A 203 -16.91 23.65 30.12
C SER A 203 -16.55 22.44 30.98
N TYR A 204 -15.59 21.64 30.54
CA TYR A 204 -15.14 20.45 31.29
C TYR A 204 -14.55 20.79 32.67
N THR A 205 -13.79 21.90 32.75
CA THR A 205 -13.18 22.33 34.00
C THR A 205 -14.17 23.04 34.94
N HIS A 206 -15.24 23.64 34.39
CA HIS A 206 -16.22 24.42 35.19
C HIS A 206 -17.47 23.63 35.56
N LEU A 207 -17.95 22.70 34.68
CA LEU A 207 -19.18 21.94 34.93
C LEU A 207 -18.95 20.67 35.73
N THR A 208 -17.72 20.18 35.83
CA THR A 208 -17.36 19.01 36.65
C THR A 208 -16.91 19.38 38.07
N LEU A 209 -16.95 20.66 38.47
CA LEU A 209 -16.77 21.03 39.86
C LEU A 209 -17.91 20.41 40.67
N PRO A 210 -17.64 19.66 41.77
CA PRO A 210 -18.71 19.20 42.64
C PRO A 210 -19.47 20.43 43.15
N THR A 211 -20.76 20.41 42.97
CA THR A 211 -21.63 21.35 43.67
C THR A 211 -21.41 21.11 45.15
N ILE A 212 -20.63 21.98 45.79
CA ILE A 212 -20.49 21.97 47.26
C ILE A 212 -21.88 22.34 47.79
N ALA A 213 -22.56 21.29 48.27
CA ALA A 213 -23.82 21.47 49.00
C ALA A 213 -23.52 21.98 50.40
#